data_8c5fa6de3c24cb4169152665a5eff46a
#
_entry.id   8c5fa6de3c24cb4169152665a5eff46a
#
_cell.length_a   1.000
_cell.length_b   1.000
_cell.length_c   1.000
_cell.angle_alpha   90.00
_cell.angle_beta   90.00
_cell.angle_gamma   90.00
#
_symmetry.space_group_name_H-M   'P 1'
#
loop_
_entity.id
_entity.type
_entity.pdbx_description
1 polymer ?
#
loop_
_entity_poly.entity_id
_entity_poly.type
_entity_poly.pdbx_seq_one_letter_code
_entity_poly.pdbx_strand_id
1 'polypeptide(L)'
;ERQAGGVDAIKKAADLLSNAKFPVILSGAGVVIGGAIEDCKKLAEKLDAPVCSGYQHNDSFPGSHPLAAGPLGYNGSKAGMELIQKADVVLALGTRLNPFSTLPGYGMNYWPKDASIIQVDMNSDRIGLTKKVSVGICGDAKLVSQQILAQLSPTAGDTDRQKRKDIIHQTKSAWLQKLSS
;
A
#
# COMPACT_ATOMS: atom_id res chain seq x y z
N GLU A 1 -23.66 -6.62 2.43
CA GLU A 1 -23.51 -5.62 3.50
C GLU A 1 -22.04 -5.31 3.69
N ARG A 2 -21.66 -4.02 3.79
CA ARG A 2 -20.24 -3.62 3.98
C ARG A 2 -19.82 -3.90 5.43
N GLN A 3 -18.69 -4.56 5.61
CA GLN A 3 -18.13 -4.86 6.93
C GLN A 3 -17.07 -3.84 7.30
N ALA A 4 -17.07 -3.43 8.56
CA ALA A 4 -16.18 -2.38 9.08
C ALA A 4 -14.81 -2.90 9.58
N GLY A 5 -14.59 -4.22 9.58
CA GLY A 5 -13.42 -4.82 10.21
C GLY A 5 -13.55 -4.93 11.74
N GLY A 6 -12.63 -5.62 12.38
CA GLY A 6 -12.60 -5.78 13.84
C GLY A 6 -11.85 -4.62 14.52
N VAL A 7 -12.36 -4.16 15.65
CA VAL A 7 -11.81 -3.00 16.40
C VAL A 7 -10.33 -3.20 16.75
N ASP A 8 -9.97 -4.38 17.27
CA ASP A 8 -8.59 -4.68 17.66
C ASP A 8 -7.62 -4.74 16.47
N ALA A 9 -8.07 -5.30 15.34
CA ALA A 9 -7.27 -5.36 14.12
C ALA A 9 -7.05 -3.96 13.52
N ILE A 10 -8.08 -3.11 13.51
CA ILE A 10 -7.99 -1.71 13.09
C ILE A 10 -6.98 -0.96 13.97
N LYS A 11 -7.07 -1.13 15.30
CA LYS A 11 -6.14 -0.49 16.23
C LYS A 11 -4.70 -0.91 15.97
N LYS A 12 -4.43 -2.21 15.84
CA LYS A 12 -3.09 -2.74 15.51
C LYS A 12 -2.56 -2.18 14.20
N ALA A 13 -3.41 -2.11 13.18
CA ALA A 13 -3.04 -1.53 11.89
C ALA A 13 -2.67 -0.04 12.02
N ALA A 14 -3.48 0.74 12.73
CA ALA A 14 -3.23 2.15 12.97
C ALA A 14 -1.94 2.37 13.78
N ASP A 15 -1.66 1.54 14.79
CA ASP A 15 -0.44 1.59 15.59
C ASP A 15 0.81 1.29 14.73
N LEU A 16 0.77 0.24 13.89
CA LEU A 16 1.86 -0.08 12.97
C LEU A 16 2.14 1.06 11.99
N LEU A 17 1.10 1.59 11.36
CA LEU A 17 1.24 2.69 10.39
C LEU A 17 1.70 3.99 11.05
N SER A 18 1.24 4.27 12.29
CA SER A 18 1.65 5.47 13.03
C SER A 18 3.14 5.49 13.35
N ASN A 19 3.74 4.32 13.56
CA ASN A 19 5.16 4.17 13.93
C ASN A 19 6.06 3.79 12.73
N ALA A 20 5.48 3.63 11.54
CA ALA A 20 6.23 3.23 10.36
C ALA A 20 7.24 4.29 9.91
N LYS A 21 8.44 3.85 9.54
CA LYS A 21 9.49 4.70 8.94
C LYS A 21 9.32 4.81 7.43
N PHE A 22 8.93 3.72 6.79
CA PHE A 22 8.68 3.66 5.35
C PHE A 22 7.40 2.87 5.05
N PRO A 23 6.21 3.43 5.37
CA PRO A 23 4.95 2.80 5.01
C PRO A 23 4.75 2.82 3.50
N VAL A 24 4.19 1.75 2.95
CA VAL A 24 3.78 1.66 1.53
C VAL A 24 2.35 1.13 1.48
N ILE A 25 1.54 1.70 0.60
CA ILE A 25 0.19 1.20 0.33
C ILE A 25 0.22 0.41 -0.98
N LEU A 26 -0.31 -0.79 -0.97
CA LEU A 26 -0.59 -1.58 -2.17
C LEU A 26 -2.11 -1.61 -2.38
N SER A 27 -2.58 -0.86 -3.37
CA SER A 27 -3.99 -0.67 -3.68
C SER A 27 -4.45 -1.67 -4.75
N GLY A 28 -5.57 -2.32 -4.53
CA GLY A 28 -6.12 -3.33 -5.43
C GLY A 28 -7.59 -3.12 -5.82
N ALA A 29 -8.19 -4.15 -6.39
CA ALA A 29 -9.58 -4.16 -6.86
C ALA A 29 -10.60 -3.70 -5.81
N GLY A 30 -10.40 -4.08 -4.55
CA GLY A 30 -11.31 -3.71 -3.47
C GLY A 30 -11.40 -2.21 -3.23
N VAL A 31 -10.35 -1.44 -3.56
CA VAL A 31 -10.39 0.03 -3.48
C VAL A 31 -11.30 0.61 -4.54
N VAL A 32 -11.24 0.09 -5.77
CA VAL A 32 -12.11 0.53 -6.88
C VAL A 32 -13.56 0.12 -6.62
N ILE A 33 -13.79 -1.17 -6.34
CA ILE A 33 -15.13 -1.74 -6.13
C ILE A 33 -15.81 -1.12 -4.89
N GLY A 34 -15.04 -0.88 -3.83
CA GLY A 34 -15.53 -0.27 -2.60
C GLY A 34 -15.73 1.24 -2.69
N GLY A 35 -15.28 1.90 -3.76
CA GLY A 35 -15.30 3.36 -3.88
C GLY A 35 -14.40 4.04 -2.85
N ALA A 36 -13.21 3.46 -2.59
CA ALA A 36 -12.27 3.87 -1.55
C ALA A 36 -11.07 4.67 -2.06
N ILE A 37 -11.08 5.12 -3.31
CA ILE A 37 -9.92 5.82 -3.93
C ILE A 37 -9.54 7.08 -3.13
N GLU A 38 -10.52 7.91 -2.77
CA GLU A 38 -10.28 9.12 -1.98
C GLU A 38 -9.85 8.81 -0.55
N ASP A 39 -10.34 7.72 0.05
CA ASP A 39 -9.93 7.31 1.40
C ASP A 39 -8.50 6.76 1.39
N CYS A 40 -8.13 6.00 0.36
CA CYS A 40 -6.74 5.56 0.12
C CYS A 40 -5.80 6.77 -0.06
N LYS A 41 -6.22 7.78 -0.82
CA LYS A 41 -5.47 9.01 -1.02
C LYS A 41 -5.23 9.77 0.29
N LYS A 42 -6.25 9.93 1.11
CA LYS A 42 -6.11 10.57 2.43
C LYS A 42 -5.13 9.82 3.34
N LEU A 43 -5.15 8.48 3.34
CA LEU A 43 -4.18 7.67 4.06
C LEU A 43 -2.77 7.89 3.54
N ALA A 44 -2.59 7.83 2.22
CA ALA A 44 -1.29 8.05 1.58
C ALA A 44 -0.72 9.43 1.91
N GLU A 45 -1.52 10.48 1.81
CA GLU A 45 -1.13 11.85 2.12
C GLU A 45 -0.80 12.05 3.61
N LYS A 46 -1.60 11.46 4.51
CA LYS A 46 -1.34 11.54 5.96
C LYS A 46 -0.01 10.89 6.33
N LEU A 47 0.32 9.77 5.69
CA LEU A 47 1.52 8.99 5.97
C LEU A 47 2.73 9.39 5.10
N ASP A 48 2.55 10.23 4.08
CA ASP A 48 3.49 10.40 2.95
C ASP A 48 3.97 9.05 2.41
N ALA A 49 3.04 8.12 2.25
CA ALA A 49 3.30 6.76 1.80
C ALA A 49 3.16 6.65 0.28
N PRO A 50 4.14 6.08 -0.44
CA PRO A 50 3.96 5.78 -1.85
C PRO A 50 2.88 4.72 -2.01
N VAL A 51 2.11 4.84 -3.10
CA VAL A 51 1.04 3.91 -3.44
C VAL A 51 1.41 3.14 -4.69
N CYS A 52 1.56 1.82 -4.52
CA CYS A 52 1.65 0.87 -5.62
C CYS A 52 0.25 0.33 -5.95
N SER A 53 -0.01 0.01 -7.20
CA SER A 53 -1.24 -0.66 -7.60
C SER A 53 -1.00 -2.14 -7.90
N GLY A 54 -2.05 -2.95 -7.81
CA GLY A 54 -2.04 -4.32 -8.30
C GLY A 54 -2.04 -4.35 -9.83
N TYR A 55 -1.62 -5.48 -10.40
CA TYR A 55 -1.37 -5.69 -11.83
C TYR A 55 -2.48 -5.18 -12.77
N GLN A 56 -3.76 -5.32 -12.43
CA GLN A 56 -4.89 -4.93 -13.30
C GLN A 56 -5.67 -3.72 -12.78
N HIS A 57 -5.15 -3.02 -11.78
CA HIS A 57 -5.88 -1.98 -11.08
C HIS A 57 -5.11 -0.66 -11.00
N ASN A 58 -4.63 -0.20 -12.15
CA ASN A 58 -4.01 1.13 -12.29
C ASN A 58 -4.99 2.27 -12.01
N ASP A 59 -6.28 1.99 -12.01
CA ASP A 59 -7.38 2.87 -11.67
C ASP A 59 -7.63 3.00 -10.16
N SER A 60 -6.93 2.20 -9.34
CA SER A 60 -7.11 2.21 -7.88
C SER A 60 -6.46 3.40 -7.16
N PHE A 61 -5.64 4.17 -7.87
CA PHE A 61 -5.02 5.39 -7.35
C PHE A 61 -4.68 6.35 -8.49
N PRO A 62 -4.85 7.69 -8.34
CA PRO A 62 -4.56 8.65 -9.41
C PRO A 62 -3.08 8.60 -9.84
N GLY A 63 -2.81 8.22 -11.09
CA GLY A 63 -1.43 8.07 -11.60
C GLY A 63 -0.61 9.36 -11.63
N SER A 64 -1.27 10.54 -11.70
CA SER A 64 -0.63 11.85 -11.65
C SER A 64 -0.25 12.31 -10.22
N HIS A 65 -0.74 11.61 -9.20
CA HIS A 65 -0.45 11.97 -7.82
C HIS A 65 1.05 11.81 -7.48
N PRO A 66 1.67 12.72 -6.74
CA PRO A 66 3.10 12.63 -6.38
C PRO A 66 3.49 11.32 -5.68
N LEU A 67 2.57 10.73 -4.91
CA LEU A 67 2.78 9.46 -4.22
C LEU A 67 2.46 8.22 -5.08
N ALA A 68 1.93 8.36 -6.30
CA ALA A 68 1.71 7.23 -7.19
C ALA A 68 3.04 6.61 -7.63
N ALA A 69 3.26 5.34 -7.30
CA ALA A 69 4.49 4.60 -7.60
C ALA A 69 4.33 3.63 -8.79
N GLY A 70 3.11 3.43 -9.26
CA GLY A 70 2.77 2.56 -10.38
C GLY A 70 2.52 1.10 -9.96
N PRO A 71 2.19 0.24 -10.95
CA PRO A 71 1.81 -1.15 -10.68
C PRO A 71 3.00 -2.02 -10.28
N LEU A 72 2.74 -3.03 -9.47
CA LEU A 72 3.65 -4.13 -9.19
C LEU A 72 3.36 -5.34 -10.11
N GLY A 73 4.23 -6.32 -10.05
CA GLY A 73 4.04 -7.60 -10.73
C GLY A 73 4.34 -7.54 -12.23
N TYR A 74 3.57 -8.30 -13.00
CA TYR A 74 3.78 -8.43 -14.44
C TYR A 74 3.72 -7.06 -15.14
N ASN A 75 4.76 -6.75 -15.93
CA ASN A 75 4.92 -5.44 -16.58
C ASN A 75 4.80 -4.23 -15.63
N GLY A 76 5.20 -4.42 -14.38
CA GLY A 76 5.06 -3.39 -13.37
C GLY A 76 6.09 -2.27 -13.45
N SER A 77 5.93 -1.28 -12.59
CA SER A 77 6.83 -0.14 -12.42
C SER A 77 8.07 -0.55 -11.63
N LYS A 78 9.25 -0.32 -12.20
CA LYS A 78 10.50 -0.51 -11.45
C LYS A 78 10.57 0.40 -10.23
N ALA A 79 10.11 1.64 -10.35
CA ALA A 79 10.03 2.57 -9.22
C ALA A 79 9.14 2.03 -8.09
N GLY A 80 7.96 1.48 -8.41
CA GLY A 80 7.09 0.85 -7.44
C GLY A 80 7.78 -0.31 -6.71
N MET A 81 8.49 -1.16 -7.45
CA MET A 81 9.24 -2.30 -6.90
C MET A 81 10.38 -1.85 -5.97
N GLU A 82 11.14 -0.84 -6.38
CA GLU A 82 12.22 -0.27 -5.56
C GLU A 82 11.71 0.39 -4.29
N LEU A 83 10.52 1.01 -4.34
CA LEU A 83 9.91 1.66 -3.18
C LEU A 83 9.32 0.65 -2.20
N ILE A 84 8.55 -0.35 -2.66
CA ILE A 84 7.98 -1.34 -1.75
C ILE A 84 9.05 -2.20 -1.08
N GLN A 85 10.18 -2.42 -1.74
CA GLN A 85 11.32 -3.16 -1.17
C GLN A 85 11.86 -2.50 0.12
N LYS A 86 11.68 -1.19 0.26
CA LYS A 86 12.15 -0.41 1.42
C LYS A 86 11.14 -0.39 2.57
N ALA A 87 9.95 -0.94 2.36
CA ALA A 87 8.87 -0.85 3.34
C ALA A 87 9.20 -1.60 4.64
N ASP A 88 8.91 -0.97 5.77
CA ASP A 88 8.81 -1.61 7.08
C ASP A 88 7.36 -1.99 7.43
N VAL A 89 6.38 -1.29 6.82
CA VAL A 89 4.96 -1.62 6.90
C VAL A 89 4.33 -1.53 5.51
N VAL A 90 3.59 -2.56 5.10
CA VAL A 90 2.78 -2.55 3.88
C VAL A 90 1.30 -2.65 4.24
N LEU A 91 0.52 -1.67 3.80
CA LEU A 91 -0.94 -1.73 3.82
C LEU A 91 -1.44 -2.27 2.48
N ALA A 92 -1.75 -3.56 2.42
CA ALA A 92 -2.36 -4.22 1.27
C ALA A 92 -3.88 -4.02 1.34
N LEU A 93 -4.37 -2.99 0.66
CA LEU A 93 -5.73 -2.50 0.74
C LEU A 93 -6.56 -3.03 -0.43
N GLY A 94 -7.54 -3.89 -0.14
CA GLY A 94 -8.44 -4.45 -1.14
C GLY A 94 -7.73 -5.29 -2.21
N THR A 95 -6.65 -5.96 -1.85
CA THR A 95 -5.90 -6.85 -2.73
C THR A 95 -5.70 -8.23 -2.10
N ARG A 96 -5.93 -9.27 -2.88
CA ARG A 96 -5.67 -10.66 -2.47
C ARG A 96 -4.20 -11.06 -2.55
N LEU A 97 -3.32 -10.16 -2.93
CA LEU A 97 -1.88 -10.40 -3.07
C LEU A 97 -1.56 -11.61 -4.00
N ASN A 98 -2.30 -11.72 -5.10
CA ASN A 98 -2.09 -12.85 -6.01
C ASN A 98 -0.65 -12.84 -6.59
N PRO A 99 -0.13 -14.02 -7.00
CA PRO A 99 1.25 -14.12 -7.50
C PRO A 99 1.57 -13.19 -8.68
N PHE A 100 0.63 -12.95 -9.60
CA PHE A 100 0.83 -12.04 -10.72
C PHE A 100 1.04 -10.59 -10.29
N SER A 101 0.37 -10.16 -9.22
CA SER A 101 0.50 -8.80 -8.66
C SER A 101 1.78 -8.61 -7.85
N THR A 102 2.53 -9.67 -7.58
CA THR A 102 3.77 -9.65 -6.78
C THR A 102 4.93 -10.38 -7.45
N LEU A 103 4.83 -10.68 -8.75
CA LEU A 103 5.93 -11.30 -9.50
C LEU A 103 7.20 -10.46 -9.42
N PRO A 104 8.36 -11.09 -9.19
CA PRO A 104 9.65 -10.44 -9.34
C PRO A 104 9.80 -9.80 -10.72
N GLY A 105 10.48 -8.65 -10.79
CA GLY A 105 10.73 -7.94 -12.02
C GLY A 105 12.09 -7.25 -12.02
N TYR A 106 12.64 -6.98 -13.18
CA TYR A 106 13.92 -6.30 -13.36
C TYR A 106 15.08 -6.95 -12.58
N GLY A 107 15.05 -8.27 -12.42
CA GLY A 107 16.04 -9.00 -11.63
C GLY A 107 15.92 -8.85 -10.12
N MET A 108 14.85 -8.22 -9.63
CA MET A 108 14.63 -7.96 -8.21
C MET A 108 13.57 -8.87 -7.62
N ASN A 109 13.86 -9.47 -6.46
CA ASN A 109 12.85 -10.01 -5.57
C ASN A 109 12.51 -8.94 -4.53
N TYR A 110 11.58 -8.06 -4.90
CA TYR A 110 11.30 -6.81 -4.18
C TYR A 110 10.35 -6.94 -3.00
N TRP A 111 9.72 -8.11 -2.81
CA TRP A 111 8.78 -8.25 -1.69
C TRP A 111 9.51 -8.10 -0.35
N PRO A 112 9.09 -7.15 0.52
CA PRO A 112 9.80 -6.85 1.76
C PRO A 112 9.57 -7.96 2.80
N LYS A 113 10.58 -8.81 3.01
CA LYS A 113 10.48 -10.00 3.87
C LYS A 113 10.30 -9.68 5.35
N ASP A 114 10.88 -8.57 5.80
CA ASP A 114 10.88 -8.17 7.21
C ASP A 114 9.80 -7.13 7.53
N ALA A 115 9.02 -6.72 6.53
CA ALA A 115 7.94 -5.76 6.74
C ALA A 115 6.74 -6.39 7.45
N SER A 116 6.07 -5.59 8.27
CA SER A 116 4.75 -5.93 8.79
C SER A 116 3.70 -5.72 7.69
N ILE A 117 2.98 -6.78 7.34
CA ILE A 117 1.94 -6.74 6.31
C ILE A 117 0.57 -6.63 6.97
N ILE A 118 -0.16 -5.58 6.62
CA ILE A 118 -1.57 -5.39 6.96
C ILE A 118 -2.37 -5.72 5.71
N GLN A 119 -3.19 -6.76 5.74
CA GLN A 119 -4.03 -7.11 4.59
C GLN A 119 -5.50 -6.87 4.89
N VAL A 120 -6.15 -6.09 4.03
CA VAL A 120 -7.58 -5.77 4.07
C VAL A 120 -8.27 -6.42 2.88
N ASP A 121 -9.20 -7.32 3.13
CA ASP A 121 -10.02 -7.96 2.10
C ASP A 121 -11.43 -8.22 2.64
N MET A 122 -12.44 -8.16 1.77
CA MET A 122 -13.82 -8.53 2.11
C MET A 122 -14.00 -10.03 2.34
N ASN A 123 -13.12 -10.86 1.79
CA ASN A 123 -13.14 -12.31 1.91
C ASN A 123 -12.03 -12.76 2.85
N SER A 124 -12.41 -13.28 4.01
CA SER A 124 -11.48 -13.80 5.02
C SER A 124 -10.54 -14.89 4.49
N ASP A 125 -11.01 -15.73 3.54
CA ASP A 125 -10.23 -16.84 2.98
C ASP A 125 -9.03 -16.36 2.13
N ARG A 126 -9.01 -15.09 1.73
CA ARG A 126 -7.91 -14.49 0.98
C ARG A 126 -6.82 -13.90 1.87
N ILE A 127 -7.14 -13.65 3.14
CA ILE A 127 -6.20 -13.05 4.09
C ILE A 127 -5.15 -14.09 4.50
N GLY A 128 -3.89 -13.75 4.26
CA GLY A 128 -2.76 -14.65 4.57
C GLY A 128 -2.58 -15.83 3.63
N LEU A 129 -3.36 -15.91 2.54
CA LEU A 129 -3.33 -17.05 1.61
C LEU A 129 -1.99 -17.19 0.86
N THR A 130 -1.42 -16.06 0.41
CA THR A 130 -0.23 -16.05 -0.46
C THR A 130 1.00 -15.42 0.21
N LYS A 131 0.81 -14.59 1.19
CA LYS A 131 1.87 -13.89 1.92
C LYS A 131 1.60 -13.97 3.41
N LYS A 132 2.67 -14.06 4.21
CA LYS A 132 2.57 -13.95 5.67
C LYS A 132 2.04 -12.57 6.04
N VAL A 133 1.02 -12.54 6.90
CA VAL A 133 0.32 -11.31 7.31
C VAL A 133 0.53 -11.08 8.79
N SER A 134 0.84 -9.85 9.19
CA SER A 134 0.95 -9.43 10.59
C SER A 134 -0.41 -9.05 11.17
N VAL A 135 -1.25 -8.39 10.36
CA VAL A 135 -2.62 -7.98 10.72
C VAL A 135 -3.55 -8.26 9.55
N GLY A 136 -4.53 -9.13 9.75
CA GLY A 136 -5.61 -9.39 8.80
C GLY A 136 -6.87 -8.64 9.20
N ILE A 137 -7.49 -7.92 8.26
CA ILE A 137 -8.74 -7.19 8.47
C ILE A 137 -9.75 -7.65 7.44
N CYS A 138 -10.78 -8.39 7.88
CA CYS A 138 -11.90 -8.73 7.03
C CYS A 138 -12.88 -7.56 7.00
N GLY A 139 -12.88 -6.77 5.93
CA GLY A 139 -13.71 -5.59 5.85
C GLY A 139 -13.66 -4.87 4.50
N ASP A 140 -14.58 -3.96 4.33
CA ASP A 140 -14.69 -3.07 3.18
C ASP A 140 -13.53 -2.07 3.17
N ALA A 141 -12.85 -1.92 2.03
CA ALA A 141 -11.68 -1.07 1.91
C ALA A 141 -11.96 0.40 2.31
N LYS A 142 -13.16 0.93 1.99
CA LYS A 142 -13.54 2.30 2.34
C LYS A 142 -13.72 2.47 3.84
N LEU A 143 -14.54 1.62 4.46
CA LEU A 143 -14.82 1.71 5.90
C LEU A 143 -13.56 1.47 6.74
N VAL A 144 -12.75 0.47 6.35
CA VAL A 144 -11.49 0.17 7.03
C VAL A 144 -10.51 1.33 6.91
N SER A 145 -10.37 1.93 5.72
CA SER A 145 -9.50 3.10 5.51
C SER A 145 -9.91 4.28 6.39
N GLN A 146 -11.21 4.56 6.47
CA GLN A 146 -11.74 5.63 7.32
C GLN A 146 -11.46 5.38 8.79
N GLN A 147 -11.63 4.15 9.27
CA GLN A 147 -11.37 3.78 10.66
C GLN A 147 -9.88 3.82 11.00
N ILE A 148 -9.01 3.33 10.12
CA ILE A 148 -7.56 3.44 10.31
C ILE A 148 -7.16 4.92 10.38
N LEU A 149 -7.62 5.73 9.43
CA LEU A 149 -7.31 7.17 9.39
C LEU A 149 -7.72 7.88 10.68
N ALA A 150 -8.90 7.57 11.22
CA ALA A 150 -9.40 8.14 12.48
C ALA A 150 -8.58 7.75 13.71
N GLN A 151 -7.88 6.60 13.66
CA GLN A 151 -7.07 6.08 14.78
C GLN A 151 -5.57 6.33 14.62
N LEU A 152 -5.12 6.89 13.50
CA LEU A 152 -3.71 7.25 13.35
C LEU A 152 -3.30 8.28 14.39
N SER A 153 -2.08 8.13 14.92
CA SER A 153 -1.47 9.16 15.76
C SER A 153 -1.43 10.51 15.03
N PRO A 154 -1.58 11.64 15.74
CA PRO A 154 -1.37 12.97 15.13
C PRO A 154 -0.02 13.10 14.43
N THR A 155 1.02 12.44 14.94
CA THR A 155 2.38 12.42 14.39
C THR A 155 2.62 11.29 13.40
N ALA A 156 1.59 10.52 13.02
CA ALA A 156 1.73 9.46 12.02
C ALA A 156 2.29 10.04 10.71
N GLY A 157 3.30 9.36 10.16
CA GLY A 157 4.00 9.78 8.96
C GLY A 157 5.13 10.81 9.19
N ASP A 158 5.33 11.33 10.41
CA ASP A 158 6.37 12.33 10.68
C ASP A 158 7.78 11.71 10.78
N THR A 159 7.86 10.44 11.20
CA THR A 159 9.12 9.73 11.29
C THR A 159 9.78 9.62 9.91
N ASP A 160 11.00 10.12 9.79
CA ASP A 160 11.80 10.13 8.55
C ASP A 160 11.05 10.74 7.31
N ARG A 161 10.04 11.58 7.55
CA ARG A 161 9.17 12.15 6.49
C ARG A 161 9.95 12.76 5.34
N GLN A 162 10.89 13.67 5.62
CA GLN A 162 11.64 14.35 4.56
C GLN A 162 12.50 13.36 3.77
N LYS A 163 13.23 12.50 4.46
CA LYS A 163 14.06 11.45 3.83
C LYS A 163 13.21 10.55 2.93
N ARG A 164 12.01 10.17 3.38
CA ARG A 164 11.08 9.35 2.61
C ARG A 164 10.60 10.07 1.35
N LYS A 165 10.21 11.34 1.46
CA LYS A 165 9.83 12.18 0.30
C LYS A 165 10.94 12.26 -0.73
N ASP A 166 12.17 12.48 -0.30
CA ASP A 166 13.33 12.57 -1.18
C ASP A 166 13.57 11.24 -1.91
N ILE A 167 13.48 10.12 -1.21
CA ILE A 167 13.61 8.78 -1.80
C ILE A 167 12.51 8.54 -2.85
N ILE A 168 11.27 8.85 -2.52
CA ILE A 168 10.13 8.67 -3.45
C ILE A 168 10.36 9.50 -4.71
N HIS A 169 10.69 10.77 -4.56
CA HIS A 169 10.93 11.68 -5.68
C HIS A 169 12.10 11.21 -6.57
N GLN A 170 13.23 10.90 -5.98
CA GLN A 170 14.43 10.43 -6.71
C GLN A 170 14.18 9.13 -7.46
N THR A 171 13.54 8.15 -6.81
CA THR A 171 13.24 6.85 -7.41
C THR A 171 12.29 6.99 -8.60
N LYS A 172 11.24 7.79 -8.46
CA LYS A 172 10.28 8.05 -9.55
C LYS A 172 10.92 8.81 -10.71
N SER A 173 11.69 9.85 -10.42
CA SER A 173 12.36 10.66 -11.45
C SER A 173 13.35 9.83 -12.26
N ALA A 174 14.16 8.99 -11.59
CA ALA A 174 15.09 8.10 -12.28
C ALA A 174 14.37 7.09 -13.19
N TRP A 175 13.22 6.58 -12.78
CA TRP A 175 12.44 5.67 -13.62
C TRP A 175 11.81 6.40 -14.81
N LEU A 176 11.23 7.58 -14.63
CA LEU A 176 10.66 8.38 -15.71
C LEU A 176 11.70 8.75 -16.77
N GLN A 177 12.92 9.10 -16.36
CA GLN A 177 14.02 9.37 -17.30
C GLN A 177 14.35 8.15 -18.18
N LYS A 178 14.34 6.95 -17.59
CA LYS A 178 14.58 5.71 -18.35
C LYS A 178 13.45 5.37 -19.33
N LEU A 179 12.23 5.75 -19.03
CA LEU A 179 11.09 5.53 -19.93
C LEU A 179 11.06 6.52 -21.10
N SER A 180 11.76 7.66 -20.95
CA SER A 180 11.81 8.74 -21.95
C SER A 180 13.03 8.64 -22.87
N SER A 181 13.97 7.72 -22.58
CA SER A 181 15.18 7.46 -23.39
C SER A 181 14.97 6.29 -24.34
#